data_c3e8bf796aaad753b8e7404bfa5408e3
#
_entry.id   c3e8bf796aaad753b8e7404bfa5408e3
#
_cell.length_a   1.000
_cell.length_b   1.000
_cell.length_c   1.000
_cell.angle_alpha   90.00
_cell.angle_beta   90.00
_cell.angle_gamma   90.00
#
_symmetry.space_group_name_H-M   'P 1'
#
loop_
_entity.id
_entity.type
_entity.pdbx_description
1 polymer ?
#
loop_
_entity_poly.entity_id
_entity_poly.type
_entity_poly.pdbx_seq_one_letter_code
_entity_poly.pdbx_strand_id
1 'polypeptide(L)'
;MSALDKPWMDTSKTREQRTALLLEAMTIEEKIAQMVQISYSLVTEAEADQWALRGAGSFLHTLGNNARRLQRLACETRLGIPVIFGIDAIHGHAIHNGATVFPSQLALAAGWNLELAEKMAEVTAKEVAAEGLHWTFSPVFCLGRDSRWGRIDETFGEDPLLAGRMGAAFVRGYQGDDPAHPERIIACAKHYIAYGE
;
A
#
# COMPACT_ATOMS: atom_id res chain seq x y z
N MET A 1 -15.64 -30.49 -9.50
CA MET A 1 -14.27 -30.20 -9.98
C MET A 1 -13.33 -30.60 -8.87
N SER A 2 -12.37 -31.50 -9.12
CA SER A 2 -11.35 -31.84 -8.11
C SER A 2 -10.61 -30.59 -7.69
N ALA A 3 -10.35 -30.44 -6.40
CA ALA A 3 -9.50 -29.36 -5.91
C ALA A 3 -8.21 -29.37 -6.73
N LEU A 4 -7.92 -28.28 -7.44
CA LEU A 4 -6.65 -28.15 -8.13
C LEU A 4 -5.57 -28.38 -7.08
N ASP A 5 -4.65 -29.29 -7.37
CA ASP A 5 -3.45 -29.42 -6.57
C ASP A 5 -2.72 -28.06 -6.63
N LYS A 6 -2.62 -27.36 -5.51
CA LYS A 6 -1.98 -26.04 -5.40
C LYS A 6 -0.63 -26.17 -4.70
N PRO A 7 0.39 -26.74 -5.37
CA PRO A 7 1.68 -27.03 -4.75
C PRO A 7 2.41 -25.78 -4.22
N TRP A 8 2.05 -24.60 -4.71
CA TRP A 8 2.54 -23.31 -4.16
C TRP A 8 1.95 -22.97 -2.79
N MET A 9 0.89 -23.64 -2.34
CA MET A 9 0.32 -23.46 -1.01
C MET A 9 1.04 -24.29 0.06
N ASP A 10 1.92 -25.20 -0.32
CA ASP A 10 2.70 -26.05 0.59
C ASP A 10 3.73 -25.19 1.35
N THR A 11 3.46 -24.95 2.64
CA THR A 11 4.30 -24.14 3.52
C THR A 11 5.61 -24.81 3.93
N SER A 12 5.82 -26.10 3.62
CA SER A 12 7.11 -26.76 3.80
C SER A 12 8.14 -26.37 2.74
N LYS A 13 7.71 -25.78 1.64
CA LYS A 13 8.58 -25.27 0.56
C LYS A 13 9.03 -23.84 0.85
N THR A 14 10.20 -23.48 0.31
CA THR A 14 10.70 -22.10 0.40
C THR A 14 9.83 -21.14 -0.41
N ARG A 15 9.93 -19.84 -0.13
CA ARG A 15 9.20 -18.80 -0.88
C ARG A 15 9.52 -18.86 -2.37
N GLU A 16 10.78 -19.04 -2.72
CA GLU A 16 11.27 -19.14 -4.11
C GLU A 16 10.65 -20.33 -4.82
N GLN A 17 10.63 -21.51 -4.17
CA GLN A 17 10.01 -22.71 -4.72
C GLN A 17 8.51 -22.53 -4.95
N ARG A 18 7.82 -21.95 -3.97
CA ARG A 18 6.39 -21.65 -4.07
C ARG A 18 6.09 -20.65 -5.18
N THR A 19 6.90 -19.59 -5.29
CA THR A 19 6.76 -18.59 -6.36
C THR A 19 6.97 -19.19 -7.74
N ALA A 20 8.00 -20.05 -7.92
CA ALA A 20 8.25 -20.72 -9.19
C ALA A 20 7.08 -21.61 -9.62
N LEU A 21 6.55 -22.42 -8.69
CA LEU A 21 5.38 -23.28 -8.93
C LEU A 21 4.13 -22.50 -9.31
N LEU A 22 3.91 -21.34 -8.64
CA LEU A 22 2.78 -20.46 -8.95
C LEU A 22 2.94 -19.85 -10.35
N LEU A 23 4.11 -19.28 -10.66
CA LEU A 23 4.40 -18.69 -11.98
C LEU A 23 4.27 -19.69 -13.13
N GLU A 24 4.66 -20.94 -12.91
CA GLU A 24 4.48 -22.01 -13.89
C GLU A 24 3.00 -22.35 -14.12
N ALA A 25 2.19 -22.33 -13.07
CA ALA A 25 0.76 -22.60 -13.15
C ALA A 25 -0.07 -21.46 -13.77
N MET A 26 0.45 -20.23 -13.81
CA MET A 26 -0.25 -19.05 -14.31
C MET A 26 -0.28 -18.99 -15.83
N THR A 27 -1.45 -18.63 -16.38
CA THR A 27 -1.56 -18.19 -17.78
C THR A 27 -0.96 -16.79 -17.96
N ILE A 28 -0.78 -16.37 -19.22
CA ILE A 28 -0.26 -15.02 -19.50
C ILE A 28 -1.23 -13.94 -19.03
N GLU A 29 -2.54 -14.16 -19.16
CA GLU A 29 -3.60 -13.24 -18.72
C GLU A 29 -3.57 -13.09 -17.19
N GLU A 30 -3.38 -14.18 -16.45
CA GLU A 30 -3.26 -14.14 -14.99
C GLU A 30 -1.98 -13.42 -14.54
N LYS A 31 -0.87 -13.57 -15.24
CA LYS A 31 0.38 -12.83 -15.00
C LYS A 31 0.17 -11.33 -15.23
N ILE A 32 -0.49 -10.96 -16.33
CA ILE A 32 -0.83 -9.56 -16.64
C ILE A 32 -1.77 -8.99 -15.57
N ALA A 33 -2.80 -9.73 -15.18
CA ALA A 33 -3.75 -9.29 -14.16
C ALA A 33 -3.08 -8.99 -12.82
N GLN A 34 -2.09 -9.80 -12.40
CA GLN A 34 -1.32 -9.55 -11.17
C GLN A 34 -0.50 -8.24 -11.20
N MET A 35 -0.22 -7.69 -12.37
CA MET A 35 0.48 -6.41 -12.54
C MET A 35 -0.47 -5.21 -12.51
N VAL A 36 -1.79 -5.43 -12.49
CA VAL A 36 -2.81 -4.38 -12.54
C VAL A 36 -3.19 -3.95 -11.12
N GLN A 37 -3.23 -2.62 -10.92
CA GLN A 37 -3.83 -1.98 -9.76
C GLN A 37 -5.09 -1.23 -10.19
N ILE A 38 -6.22 -1.53 -9.55
CA ILE A 38 -7.51 -0.90 -9.82
C ILE A 38 -7.80 0.17 -8.78
N SER A 39 -8.04 1.41 -9.21
CA SER A 39 -8.58 2.44 -8.32
C SER A 39 -10.08 2.19 -8.12
N TYR A 40 -10.47 1.81 -6.90
CA TYR A 40 -11.86 1.47 -6.59
C TYR A 40 -12.83 2.65 -6.78
N SER A 41 -12.33 3.88 -6.59
CA SER A 41 -13.12 5.10 -6.79
C SER A 41 -13.44 5.42 -8.25
N LEU A 42 -12.78 4.75 -9.21
CA LEU A 42 -12.93 4.99 -10.66
C LEU A 42 -13.73 3.88 -11.38
N VAL A 43 -14.19 2.87 -10.65
CA VAL A 43 -14.92 1.74 -11.22
C VAL A 43 -16.21 1.50 -10.43
N THR A 44 -17.17 0.85 -11.07
CA THR A 44 -18.37 0.35 -10.40
C THR A 44 -18.04 -0.88 -9.55
N GLU A 45 -18.91 -1.19 -8.59
CA GLU A 45 -18.77 -2.38 -7.76
C GLU A 45 -18.70 -3.67 -8.61
N ALA A 46 -19.53 -3.78 -9.65
CA ALA A 46 -19.52 -4.93 -10.54
C ALA A 46 -18.22 -5.06 -11.35
N GLU A 47 -17.65 -3.95 -11.80
CA GLU A 47 -16.35 -3.95 -12.47
C GLU A 47 -15.22 -4.34 -11.52
N ALA A 48 -15.24 -3.84 -10.28
CA ALA A 48 -14.27 -4.22 -9.25
C ALA A 48 -14.32 -5.74 -8.99
N ASP A 49 -15.52 -6.32 -8.87
CA ASP A 49 -15.71 -7.76 -8.71
C ASP A 49 -15.13 -8.55 -9.89
N GLN A 50 -15.38 -8.10 -11.12
CA GLN A 50 -14.82 -8.73 -12.31
C GLN A 50 -13.30 -8.68 -12.32
N TRP A 51 -12.69 -7.56 -11.88
CA TRP A 51 -11.23 -7.46 -11.78
C TRP A 51 -10.65 -8.40 -10.70
N ALA A 52 -11.30 -8.51 -9.53
CA ALA A 52 -10.91 -9.48 -8.51
C ALA A 52 -10.96 -10.93 -9.02
N LEU A 53 -12.05 -11.28 -9.73
CA LEU A 53 -12.22 -12.61 -10.34
C LEU A 53 -11.25 -12.89 -11.49
N ARG A 54 -10.76 -11.86 -12.19
CA ARG A 54 -9.68 -11.98 -13.19
C ARG A 54 -8.30 -12.11 -12.57
N GLY A 55 -8.17 -11.88 -11.25
CA GLY A 55 -6.91 -11.99 -10.53
C GLY A 55 -6.10 -10.69 -10.52
N ALA A 56 -6.73 -9.52 -10.48
CA ALA A 56 -6.03 -8.25 -10.27
C ALA A 56 -5.16 -8.31 -9.01
N GLY A 57 -3.90 -7.87 -9.12
CA GLY A 57 -2.94 -7.98 -8.03
C GLY A 57 -3.19 -7.02 -6.88
N SER A 58 -3.77 -5.85 -7.17
CA SER A 58 -4.02 -4.85 -6.14
C SER A 58 -5.22 -3.95 -6.44
N PHE A 59 -5.77 -3.39 -5.36
CA PHE A 59 -6.78 -2.32 -5.42
C PHE A 59 -6.34 -1.13 -4.60
N LEU A 60 -6.64 0.07 -5.09
CA LEU A 60 -6.38 1.34 -4.43
C LEU A 60 -7.68 1.91 -3.86
N HIS A 61 -7.61 2.48 -2.65
CA HIS A 61 -8.71 3.19 -1.98
C HIS A 61 -9.98 2.33 -1.77
N THR A 62 -9.79 1.05 -1.47
CA THR A 62 -10.91 0.14 -1.17
C THR A 62 -11.02 -0.02 0.34
N LEU A 63 -12.15 0.37 0.92
CA LEU A 63 -12.35 0.41 2.38
C LEU A 63 -13.37 -0.63 2.86
N GLY A 64 -13.22 -1.06 4.11
CA GLY A 64 -14.20 -1.81 4.88
C GLY A 64 -14.72 -3.08 4.23
N ASN A 65 -16.03 -3.21 4.13
CA ASN A 65 -16.68 -4.40 3.59
C ASN A 65 -16.34 -4.68 2.13
N ASN A 66 -16.02 -3.64 1.35
CA ASN A 66 -15.64 -3.81 -0.05
C ASN A 66 -14.27 -4.50 -0.17
N ALA A 67 -13.29 -4.14 0.66
CA ALA A 67 -12.00 -4.84 0.71
C ALA A 67 -12.19 -6.33 1.06
N ARG A 68 -12.99 -6.63 2.09
CA ARG A 68 -13.30 -8.01 2.50
C ARG A 68 -14.01 -8.81 1.39
N ARG A 69 -14.92 -8.17 0.66
CA ARG A 69 -15.63 -8.79 -0.45
C ARG A 69 -14.67 -9.14 -1.60
N LEU A 70 -13.87 -8.18 -2.05
CA LEU A 70 -12.90 -8.39 -3.13
C LEU A 70 -11.84 -9.43 -2.75
N GLN A 71 -11.40 -9.44 -1.50
CA GLN A 71 -10.48 -10.47 -1.00
C GLN A 71 -11.06 -11.87 -1.11
N ARG A 72 -12.33 -12.06 -0.72
CA ARG A 72 -13.00 -13.36 -0.87
C ARG A 72 -13.08 -13.79 -2.33
N LEU A 73 -13.54 -12.89 -3.22
CA LEU A 73 -13.61 -13.17 -4.65
C LEU A 73 -12.26 -13.59 -5.25
N ALA A 74 -11.19 -12.89 -4.91
CA ALA A 74 -9.84 -13.23 -5.36
C ALA A 74 -9.39 -14.61 -4.86
N CYS A 75 -9.65 -14.94 -3.60
CA CYS A 75 -9.31 -16.23 -3.02
C CYS A 75 -10.12 -17.41 -3.60
N GLU A 76 -11.31 -17.14 -4.14
CA GLU A 76 -12.17 -18.13 -4.82
C GLU A 76 -11.73 -18.41 -6.27
N THR A 77 -10.80 -17.63 -6.82
CA THR A 77 -10.27 -17.85 -8.16
C THR A 77 -9.48 -19.16 -8.28
N ARG A 78 -9.20 -19.57 -9.50
CA ARG A 78 -8.43 -20.80 -9.80
C ARG A 78 -7.11 -20.86 -9.03
N LEU A 79 -6.37 -19.77 -8.98
CA LEU A 79 -5.09 -19.70 -8.28
C LEU A 79 -5.24 -19.40 -6.79
N GLY A 80 -6.27 -18.63 -6.40
CA GLY A 80 -6.53 -18.24 -5.01
C GLY A 80 -5.49 -17.26 -4.48
N ILE A 81 -4.97 -16.36 -5.33
CA ILE A 81 -3.99 -15.35 -4.92
C ILE A 81 -4.73 -14.22 -4.20
N PRO A 82 -4.37 -13.90 -2.95
CA PRO A 82 -4.94 -12.76 -2.24
C PRO A 82 -4.60 -11.44 -2.90
N VAL A 83 -5.50 -10.47 -2.79
CA VAL A 83 -5.29 -9.09 -3.28
C VAL A 83 -4.49 -8.27 -2.26
N ILE A 84 -3.64 -7.37 -2.73
CA ILE A 84 -3.01 -6.32 -1.92
C ILE A 84 -3.84 -5.04 -2.02
N PHE A 85 -4.24 -4.47 -0.87
CA PHE A 85 -4.96 -3.21 -0.81
C PHE A 85 -4.04 -2.06 -0.44
N GLY A 86 -4.03 -1.02 -1.29
CA GLY A 86 -3.25 0.20 -1.11
C GLY A 86 -4.12 1.42 -0.77
N ILE A 87 -3.52 2.40 -0.10
CA ILE A 87 -4.17 3.64 0.33
C ILE A 87 -3.17 4.81 0.33
N ASP A 88 -3.64 6.03 0.10
CA ASP A 88 -2.86 7.25 0.31
C ASP A 88 -3.04 7.77 1.75
N ALA A 89 -2.40 7.12 2.70
CA ALA A 89 -2.41 7.53 4.10
C ALA A 89 -1.15 8.35 4.43
N ILE A 90 -1.02 9.52 3.80
CA ILE A 90 0.20 10.36 3.87
C ILE A 90 0.32 11.21 5.13
N HIS A 91 -0.80 11.53 5.79
CA HIS A 91 -0.84 12.26 7.07
C HIS A 91 -1.93 11.71 7.99
N GLY A 92 -1.86 10.42 8.28
CA GLY A 92 -2.91 9.65 8.93
C GLY A 92 -3.78 8.91 7.92
N HIS A 93 -4.67 8.06 8.40
CA HIS A 93 -5.64 7.35 7.55
C HIS A 93 -6.83 8.26 7.20
N ALA A 94 -6.54 9.44 6.62
CA ALA A 94 -7.46 10.55 6.46
C ALA A 94 -8.68 10.26 5.54
N ILE A 95 -8.63 9.18 4.76
CA ILE A 95 -9.73 8.76 3.88
C ILE A 95 -10.79 7.96 4.65
N HIS A 96 -10.44 7.43 5.83
CA HIS A 96 -11.37 6.69 6.68
C HIS A 96 -12.03 7.59 7.72
N ASN A 97 -13.36 7.60 7.77
CA ASN A 97 -14.12 8.37 8.77
C ASN A 97 -13.87 7.83 10.19
N GLY A 98 -13.38 8.69 11.07
CA GLY A 98 -13.08 8.36 12.44
C GLY A 98 -11.62 7.98 12.72
N ALA A 99 -10.80 7.83 11.68
CA ALA A 99 -9.36 7.66 11.87
C ALA A 99 -8.66 8.98 12.20
N THR A 100 -7.45 8.89 12.71
CA THR A 100 -6.63 10.05 13.09
C THR A 100 -6.13 10.78 11.85
N VAL A 101 -6.34 12.10 11.82
CA VAL A 101 -5.79 13.00 10.81
C VAL A 101 -4.67 13.81 11.46
N PHE A 102 -3.48 13.73 10.91
CA PHE A 102 -2.29 14.46 11.34
C PHE A 102 -2.05 15.70 10.48
N PRO A 103 -1.16 16.63 10.89
CA PRO A 103 -0.69 17.70 10.03
C PRO A 103 -0.06 17.16 8.73
N SER A 104 -0.08 17.98 7.66
CA SER A 104 0.62 17.62 6.42
C SER A 104 2.11 17.34 6.65
N GLN A 105 2.75 16.63 5.74
CA GLN A 105 4.18 16.32 5.85
C GLN A 105 5.03 17.59 5.95
N LEU A 106 4.67 18.66 5.24
CA LEU A 106 5.37 19.94 5.31
C LEU A 106 5.23 20.59 6.70
N ALA A 107 4.03 20.58 7.28
CA ALA A 107 3.82 21.13 8.62
C ALA A 107 4.54 20.30 9.71
N LEU A 108 4.57 18.98 9.57
CA LEU A 108 5.31 18.11 10.47
C LEU A 108 6.82 18.35 10.36
N ALA A 109 7.35 18.50 9.14
CA ALA A 109 8.76 18.76 8.89
C ALA A 109 9.24 20.08 9.50
N ALA A 110 8.38 21.10 9.58
CA ALA A 110 8.69 22.37 10.24
C ALA A 110 9.02 22.21 11.73
N GLY A 111 8.57 21.12 12.37
CA GLY A 111 8.89 20.81 13.77
C GLY A 111 10.26 20.13 13.97
N TRP A 112 10.93 19.68 12.93
CA TRP A 112 12.24 18.99 12.94
C TRP A 112 12.32 17.79 13.89
N ASN A 113 11.19 17.19 14.22
CA ASN A 113 11.09 16.11 15.21
C ASN A 113 10.90 14.75 14.52
N LEU A 114 12.00 14.00 14.37
CA LEU A 114 12.01 12.68 13.73
C LEU A 114 11.24 11.62 14.53
N GLU A 115 11.29 11.70 15.87
CA GLU A 115 10.58 10.75 16.73
C GLU A 115 9.05 10.92 16.60
N LEU A 116 8.58 12.16 16.52
CA LEU A 116 7.18 12.45 16.31
C LEU A 116 6.71 11.97 14.92
N ALA A 117 7.55 12.14 13.90
CA ALA A 117 7.29 11.65 12.54
C ALA A 117 7.12 10.11 12.51
N GLU A 118 8.00 9.40 13.20
CA GLU A 118 7.93 7.93 13.31
C GLU A 118 6.68 7.49 14.06
N LYS A 119 6.33 8.12 15.19
CA LYS A 119 5.11 7.83 15.95
C LYS A 119 3.84 8.10 15.15
N MET A 120 3.79 9.19 14.38
CA MET A 120 2.66 9.49 13.50
C MET A 120 2.45 8.37 12.47
N ALA A 121 3.54 7.93 11.84
CA ALA A 121 3.50 6.84 10.87
C ALA A 121 3.11 5.50 11.52
N GLU A 122 3.55 5.25 12.77
CA GLU A 122 3.16 4.05 13.52
C GLU A 122 1.65 4.02 13.82
N VAL A 123 1.07 5.13 14.28
CA VAL A 123 -0.40 5.23 14.50
C VAL A 123 -1.15 5.02 13.19
N THR A 124 -0.69 5.67 12.12
CA THR A 124 -1.28 5.51 10.79
C THR A 124 -1.25 4.05 10.33
N ALA A 125 -0.12 3.35 10.54
CA ALA A 125 0.01 1.93 10.18
C ALA A 125 -1.01 1.06 10.92
N LYS A 126 -1.18 1.27 12.23
CA LYS A 126 -2.15 0.53 13.06
C LYS A 126 -3.58 0.72 12.56
N GLU A 127 -3.97 1.96 12.24
CA GLU A 127 -5.31 2.26 11.76
C GLU A 127 -5.57 1.68 10.36
N VAL A 128 -4.60 1.79 9.44
CA VAL A 128 -4.67 1.21 8.09
C VAL A 128 -4.73 -0.31 8.16
N ALA A 129 -3.87 -0.94 8.95
CA ALA A 129 -3.84 -2.40 9.12
C ALA A 129 -5.13 -2.93 9.77
N ALA A 130 -5.69 -2.22 10.75
CA ALA A 130 -6.95 -2.59 11.41
C ALA A 130 -8.13 -2.64 10.42
N GLU A 131 -8.10 -1.87 9.35
CA GLU A 131 -9.09 -1.93 8.28
C GLU A 131 -8.85 -3.07 7.28
N GLY A 132 -7.73 -3.76 7.38
CA GLY A 132 -7.34 -4.87 6.49
C GLY A 132 -6.63 -4.40 5.22
N LEU A 133 -6.02 -3.22 5.25
CA LEU A 133 -5.19 -2.71 4.17
C LEU A 133 -3.71 -3.00 4.47
N HIS A 134 -2.89 -3.09 3.41
CA HIS A 134 -1.54 -3.66 3.53
C HIS A 134 -0.42 -2.70 3.13
N TRP A 135 -0.75 -1.61 2.42
CA TRP A 135 0.22 -0.79 1.73
C TRP A 135 -0.21 0.67 1.71
N THR A 136 0.70 1.59 2.05
CA THR A 136 0.46 3.03 1.89
C THR A 136 1.39 3.64 0.84
N PHE A 137 0.86 4.56 0.03
CA PHE A 137 1.64 5.36 -0.92
C PHE A 137 2.26 6.57 -0.22
N SER A 138 3.06 6.31 0.79
CA SER A 138 3.76 7.27 1.64
C SER A 138 5.11 6.66 2.07
N PRO A 139 6.16 7.46 2.32
CA PRO A 139 6.23 8.93 2.33
C PRO A 139 6.45 9.57 0.95
N VAL A 140 6.11 10.88 0.85
CA VAL A 140 6.38 11.69 -0.35
C VAL A 140 7.75 12.35 -0.21
N PHE A 141 8.73 11.87 -0.98
CA PHE A 141 10.12 12.38 -0.96
C PHE A 141 10.41 13.48 -1.97
N CYS A 142 9.41 13.94 -2.70
CA CYS A 142 9.58 15.05 -3.65
C CYS A 142 10.07 16.29 -2.92
N LEU A 143 10.97 17.03 -3.53
CA LEU A 143 11.49 18.28 -2.95
C LEU A 143 10.61 19.46 -3.35
N GLY A 144 10.13 20.22 -2.36
CA GLY A 144 9.26 21.36 -2.55
C GLY A 144 10.03 22.63 -2.88
N ARG A 145 10.78 22.68 -4.00
CA ARG A 145 11.61 23.84 -4.35
C ARG A 145 10.86 24.94 -5.08
N ASP A 146 9.82 24.62 -5.81
CA ASP A 146 8.99 25.59 -6.52
C ASP A 146 7.63 25.73 -5.82
N SER A 147 7.38 26.91 -5.22
CA SER A 147 6.14 27.22 -4.50
C SER A 147 4.88 27.24 -5.39
N ARG A 148 5.04 27.25 -6.72
CA ARG A 148 3.93 27.13 -7.68
C ARG A 148 3.43 25.70 -7.82
N TRP A 149 4.21 24.73 -7.38
CA TRP A 149 3.81 23.33 -7.46
C TRP A 149 2.68 23.01 -6.48
N GLY A 150 1.52 22.58 -6.99
CA GLY A 150 0.28 22.40 -6.23
C GLY A 150 0.29 21.27 -5.19
N ARG A 151 1.39 20.47 -5.10
CA ARG A 151 1.54 19.37 -4.14
C ARG A 151 2.68 19.60 -3.14
N ILE A 152 3.10 20.84 -2.97
CA ILE A 152 4.23 21.17 -2.09
C ILE A 152 3.96 20.81 -0.61
N ASP A 153 2.72 20.88 -0.18
CA ASP A 153 2.26 20.54 1.19
C ASP A 153 2.38 19.04 1.52
N GLU A 154 2.41 18.19 0.48
CA GLU A 154 2.64 16.76 0.66
C GLU A 154 4.12 16.42 0.92
N THR A 155 5.04 17.36 0.70
CA THR A 155 6.49 17.15 0.84
C THR A 155 6.98 17.47 2.25
N PHE A 156 8.22 17.06 2.55
CA PHE A 156 8.93 17.49 3.78
C PHE A 156 9.69 18.81 3.59
N GLY A 157 9.47 19.56 2.49
CA GLY A 157 10.14 20.82 2.16
C GLY A 157 11.21 20.65 1.09
N GLU A 158 12.09 21.67 0.98
CA GLU A 158 13.08 21.77 -0.11
C GLU A 158 14.45 21.15 0.22
N ASP A 159 14.74 20.91 1.50
CA ASP A 159 16.02 20.36 1.93
C ASP A 159 16.08 18.84 1.78
N PRO A 160 17.00 18.29 0.97
CA PRO A 160 17.07 16.84 0.73
C PRO A 160 17.50 16.04 1.97
N LEU A 161 18.30 16.63 2.88
CA LEU A 161 18.70 15.95 4.11
C LEU A 161 17.51 15.79 5.05
N LEU A 162 16.73 16.87 5.26
CA LEU A 162 15.54 16.83 6.09
C LEU A 162 14.50 15.87 5.51
N ALA A 163 14.22 15.97 4.20
CA ALA A 163 13.30 15.06 3.52
C ALA A 163 13.73 13.59 3.68
N GLY A 164 15.00 13.28 3.48
CA GLY A 164 15.54 11.94 3.67
C GLY A 164 15.41 11.42 5.11
N ARG A 165 15.67 12.24 6.11
CA ARG A 165 15.58 11.87 7.54
C ARG A 165 14.13 11.66 7.98
N MET A 166 13.23 12.59 7.60
CA MET A 166 11.79 12.48 7.89
C MET A 166 11.18 11.26 7.21
N GLY A 167 11.47 11.07 5.93
CA GLY A 167 10.95 9.92 5.20
C GLY A 167 11.47 8.58 5.73
N ALA A 168 12.73 8.50 6.16
CA ALA A 168 13.25 7.30 6.82
C ALA A 168 12.51 7.01 8.15
N ALA A 169 12.16 8.05 8.92
CA ALA A 169 11.35 7.91 10.13
C ALA A 169 9.93 7.38 9.80
N PHE A 170 9.31 7.90 8.74
CA PHE A 170 8.01 7.39 8.27
C PHE A 170 8.07 5.92 7.88
N VAL A 171 9.09 5.50 7.12
CA VAL A 171 9.25 4.08 6.72
C VAL A 171 9.40 3.19 7.95
N ARG A 172 10.21 3.58 8.95
CA ARG A 172 10.31 2.81 10.21
C ARG A 172 8.98 2.75 10.95
N GLY A 173 8.25 3.86 11.03
CA GLY A 173 6.94 3.89 11.68
C GLY A 173 5.91 3.00 10.99
N TYR A 174 5.87 2.99 9.66
CA TYR A 174 4.95 2.12 8.91
C TYR A 174 5.31 0.64 9.01
N GLN A 175 6.58 0.28 8.84
CA GLN A 175 7.03 -1.10 8.70
C GLN A 175 7.52 -1.73 10.00
N GLY A 176 8.00 -0.91 10.96
CA GLY A 176 8.66 -1.41 12.16
C GLY A 176 9.88 -2.27 11.84
N ASP A 177 10.27 -3.11 12.78
CA ASP A 177 11.37 -4.08 12.62
C ASP A 177 10.92 -5.34 11.87
N ASP A 178 9.62 -5.65 11.91
CA ASP A 178 9.00 -6.77 11.19
C ASP A 178 7.79 -6.27 10.38
N PRO A 179 7.93 -6.08 9.07
CA PRO A 179 6.82 -5.64 8.23
C PRO A 179 5.69 -6.68 8.08
N ALA A 180 5.91 -7.93 8.53
CA ALA A 180 4.86 -8.95 8.59
C ALA A 180 4.00 -8.87 9.87
N HIS A 181 4.35 -8.00 10.81
CA HIS A 181 3.56 -7.80 12.02
C HIS A 181 2.16 -7.26 11.67
N PRO A 182 1.07 -7.76 12.30
CA PRO A 182 -0.32 -7.45 11.92
C PRO A 182 -0.72 -5.97 12.07
N GLU A 183 0.04 -5.17 12.81
CA GLU A 183 -0.17 -3.72 12.97
C GLU A 183 0.75 -2.88 12.07
N ARG A 184 1.44 -3.50 11.11
CA ARG A 184 2.37 -2.83 10.20
C ARG A 184 1.89 -2.91 8.77
N ILE A 185 2.35 -1.97 7.95
CA ILE A 185 2.01 -1.86 6.53
C ILE A 185 3.25 -1.58 5.72
N ILE A 186 3.20 -1.90 4.43
CA ILE A 186 4.29 -1.61 3.50
C ILE A 186 4.29 -0.11 3.18
N ALA A 187 5.45 0.54 3.28
CA ALA A 187 5.66 1.90 2.83
C ALA A 187 6.00 1.93 1.33
N CYS A 188 5.67 3.04 0.67
CA CYS A 188 6.06 3.31 -0.72
C CYS A 188 6.63 4.71 -0.82
N ALA A 189 7.95 4.80 -0.90
CA ALA A 189 8.63 6.06 -1.17
C ALA A 189 8.30 6.57 -2.56
N LYS A 190 7.69 7.74 -2.68
CA LYS A 190 7.24 8.30 -3.97
C LYS A 190 7.65 9.77 -4.10
N HIS A 191 7.78 10.32 -5.33
CA HIS A 191 7.54 9.65 -6.61
C HIS A 191 8.89 9.48 -7.33
N TYR A 192 9.19 8.31 -7.79
CA TYR A 192 10.38 8.07 -8.59
C TYR A 192 10.07 8.51 -10.04
N ILE A 193 10.71 9.50 -10.60
CA ILE A 193 11.79 10.38 -10.14
C ILE A 193 11.58 11.78 -10.71
N ALA A 194 12.24 12.80 -10.10
CA ALA A 194 12.22 14.20 -10.54
C ALA A 194 10.83 14.86 -10.58
N TYR A 195 9.92 14.40 -9.72
CA TYR A 195 8.57 14.94 -9.58
C TYR A 195 8.58 16.14 -8.63
N GLY A 196 8.16 17.30 -9.12
CA GLY A 196 8.20 18.58 -8.40
C GLY A 196 9.45 19.44 -8.67
N GLU A 197 10.34 19.00 -9.56
CA GLU A 197 11.50 19.77 -10.05
C GLU A 197 11.13 20.54 -11.30
#